data_5e99b9d9179559302b5f40d103b175ad
#
_entry.id   5e99b9d9179559302b5f40d103b175ad
#
_cell.length_a   1.000
_cell.length_b   1.000
_cell.length_c   1.000
_cell.angle_alpha   90.00
_cell.angle_beta   90.00
_cell.angle_gamma   90.00
#
_symmetry.space_group_name_H-M   'P 1'
#
loop_
_entity.id
_entity.type
_entity.pdbx_description
1 polymer ?
#
loop_
_entity_poly.entity_id
_entity_poly.type
_entity_poly.pdbx_seq_one_letter_code
_entity_poly.pdbx_strand_id
1 'polypeptide(L)'
;MDKADRYLKAGTRENTRKSYRAAIEHFEVTWGGYLPTTGDGIVRYLAEYADKHAISTLKQRLAALAQWHITQGFPDPTKTPNVRQMIKGIRVVHPAQVKQAAPLLLTHLEQAVKWLEAEAAAALNRGDYKTLLRHRRSVAMVLIGFWRGFRGDELARLTVENTKAYSGEGITFFLPHTKGDRLHEGTTFQTPALTMLCPVEAYINWITVAGLSKGAVFRRLDRWGNLADKAIQPHSLIPMLRRIFKEAGLPEELYSAHSMRRGFATWASANGWDIKGLMSYVGWKDLKSALRYVDASVSFGGIALRSSRHVSGSGV
;
A
#
# COMPACT_ATOMS: atom_id res chain seq x y z
N MET A 1 -24.20 22.98 -6.06
CA MET A 1 -23.63 22.38 -4.84
C MET A 1 -23.23 23.54 -3.94
N ASP A 2 -23.85 23.63 -2.78
CA ASP A 2 -23.60 24.70 -1.82
C ASP A 2 -22.15 24.66 -1.33
N LYS A 3 -21.63 25.84 -0.93
CA LYS A 3 -20.26 25.98 -0.39
C LYS A 3 -20.06 25.12 0.86
N ALA A 4 -21.10 24.98 1.71
CA ALA A 4 -21.09 24.10 2.87
C ALA A 4 -20.96 22.62 2.48
N ASP A 5 -21.71 22.15 1.47
CA ASP A 5 -21.63 20.78 0.95
C ASP A 5 -20.23 20.42 0.47
N ARG A 6 -19.52 21.37 -0.12
CA ARG A 6 -18.13 21.17 -0.57
C ARG A 6 -17.20 20.87 0.61
N TYR A 7 -17.31 21.63 1.70
CA TYR A 7 -16.48 21.44 2.90
C TYR A 7 -16.84 20.15 3.63
N LEU A 8 -18.12 19.85 3.79
CA LEU A 8 -18.57 18.60 4.41
C LEU A 8 -18.08 17.37 3.62
N LYS A 9 -18.16 17.42 2.30
CA LYS A 9 -17.62 16.37 1.44
C LYS A 9 -16.10 16.25 1.53
N ALA A 10 -15.37 17.36 1.64
CA ALA A 10 -13.91 17.34 1.78
C ALA A 10 -13.45 16.74 3.12
N GLY A 11 -14.25 16.85 4.18
CA GLY A 11 -13.97 16.28 5.50
C GLY A 11 -13.90 14.73 5.52
N THR A 12 -14.46 14.06 4.51
CA THR A 12 -14.39 12.59 4.39
C THR A 12 -13.67 12.20 3.10
N ARG A 13 -12.68 11.32 3.20
CA ARG A 13 -11.91 10.85 2.04
C ARG A 13 -12.79 10.15 1.01
N GLU A 14 -12.52 10.37 -0.26
CA GLU A 14 -13.30 9.80 -1.37
C GLU A 14 -13.40 8.27 -1.32
N ASN A 15 -12.30 7.59 -1.02
CA ASN A 15 -12.30 6.13 -0.88
C ASN A 15 -13.17 5.65 0.28
N THR A 16 -13.25 6.39 1.39
CA THR A 16 -14.15 6.10 2.50
C THR A 16 -15.59 6.27 2.07
N ARG A 17 -15.91 7.36 1.35
CA ARG A 17 -17.26 7.59 0.82
C ARG A 17 -17.70 6.49 -0.15
N LYS A 18 -16.82 6.11 -1.09
CA LYS A 18 -17.10 4.99 -2.03
C LYS A 18 -17.35 3.69 -1.29
N SER A 19 -16.51 3.37 -0.31
CA SER A 19 -16.62 2.16 0.49
C SER A 19 -17.89 2.14 1.35
N TYR A 20 -18.27 3.28 1.92
CA TYR A 20 -19.50 3.39 2.70
C TYR A 20 -20.74 3.31 1.82
N ARG A 21 -20.75 3.94 0.64
CA ARG A 21 -21.84 3.82 -0.32
C ARG A 21 -22.06 2.36 -0.72
N ALA A 22 -21.00 1.65 -1.11
CA ALA A 22 -21.09 0.23 -1.46
C ALA A 22 -21.57 -0.64 -0.29
N ALA A 23 -21.24 -0.29 0.95
CA ALA A 23 -21.72 -1.00 2.13
C ALA A 23 -23.22 -0.78 2.38
N ILE A 24 -23.71 0.46 2.20
CA ILE A 24 -25.13 0.78 2.31
C ILE A 24 -25.91 0.08 1.18
N GLU A 25 -25.46 0.21 -0.06
CA GLU A 25 -26.07 -0.46 -1.21
C GLU A 25 -26.15 -1.99 -1.01
N HIS A 26 -25.11 -2.61 -0.48
CA HIS A 26 -25.13 -4.03 -0.13
C HIS A 26 -26.16 -4.35 0.95
N PHE A 27 -26.32 -3.48 1.95
CA PHE A 27 -27.31 -3.68 3.01
C PHE A 27 -28.74 -3.58 2.47
N GLU A 28 -29.05 -2.55 1.67
CA GLU A 28 -30.40 -2.29 1.16
C GLU A 28 -30.74 -3.17 -0.03
N VAL A 29 -29.85 -3.26 -1.02
CA VAL A 29 -30.15 -3.93 -2.31
C VAL A 29 -29.80 -5.41 -2.28
N THR A 30 -28.62 -5.78 -1.78
CA THR A 30 -28.17 -7.19 -1.83
C THR A 30 -28.81 -8.02 -0.71
N TRP A 31 -28.93 -7.45 0.49
CA TRP A 31 -29.56 -8.14 1.62
C TRP A 31 -31.06 -7.85 1.74
N GLY A 32 -31.57 -6.77 1.19
CA GLY A 32 -32.97 -6.36 1.28
C GLY A 32 -33.34 -5.72 2.62
N GLY A 33 -32.37 -5.12 3.32
CA GLY A 33 -32.60 -4.42 4.57
C GLY A 33 -33.17 -3.02 4.38
N TYR A 34 -33.86 -2.51 5.39
CA TYR A 34 -34.43 -1.15 5.40
C TYR A 34 -33.60 -0.24 6.32
N LEU A 35 -33.47 1.01 5.95
CA LEU A 35 -32.88 2.06 6.73
C LEU A 35 -33.93 3.14 7.10
N PRO A 36 -33.97 3.62 8.36
CA PRO A 36 -33.10 3.25 9.50
C PRO A 36 -33.36 1.82 9.97
N THR A 37 -32.31 1.15 10.44
CA THR A 37 -32.40 -0.21 10.98
C THR A 37 -32.19 -0.25 12.49
N THR A 38 -32.56 -1.36 13.12
CA THR A 38 -32.36 -1.63 14.55
C THR A 38 -31.12 -2.49 14.79
N GLY A 39 -30.71 -2.63 16.07
CA GLY A 39 -29.65 -3.56 16.45
C GLY A 39 -29.96 -5.02 16.03
N ASP A 40 -31.22 -5.45 16.12
CA ASP A 40 -31.63 -6.78 15.72
C ASP A 40 -31.61 -6.96 14.20
N GLY A 41 -31.94 -5.92 13.42
CA GLY A 41 -31.73 -5.92 11.99
C GLY A 41 -30.27 -6.14 11.60
N ILE A 42 -29.37 -5.45 12.31
CA ILE A 42 -27.91 -5.63 12.11
C ILE A 42 -27.45 -7.04 12.52
N VAL A 43 -27.97 -7.61 13.62
CA VAL A 43 -27.61 -8.97 14.03
C VAL A 43 -28.01 -9.98 12.96
N ARG A 44 -29.20 -9.87 12.36
CA ARG A 44 -29.65 -10.73 11.24
C ARG A 44 -28.76 -10.58 10.01
N TYR A 45 -28.42 -9.33 9.65
CA TYR A 45 -27.50 -9.06 8.56
C TYR A 45 -26.11 -9.67 8.78
N LEU A 46 -25.56 -9.53 9.99
CA LEU A 46 -24.26 -10.12 10.32
C LEU A 46 -24.31 -11.66 10.30
N ALA A 47 -25.41 -12.28 10.77
CA ALA A 47 -25.59 -13.73 10.76
C ALA A 47 -25.55 -14.28 9.31
N GLU A 48 -26.25 -13.62 8.38
CA GLU A 48 -26.31 -14.02 6.97
C GLU A 48 -24.95 -13.98 6.26
N TYR A 49 -24.06 -13.08 6.70
CA TYR A 49 -22.75 -12.86 6.04
C TYR A 49 -21.55 -13.27 6.89
N ALA A 50 -21.75 -13.94 8.02
CA ALA A 50 -20.70 -14.33 8.94
C ALA A 50 -19.67 -15.27 8.32
N ASP A 51 -20.10 -16.21 7.49
CA ASP A 51 -19.28 -17.18 6.77
C ASP A 51 -18.83 -16.70 5.38
N LYS A 52 -19.54 -15.70 4.80
CA LYS A 52 -19.31 -15.19 3.44
C LYS A 52 -18.26 -14.07 3.41
N HIS A 53 -18.05 -13.39 4.53
CA HIS A 53 -17.18 -12.20 4.60
C HIS A 53 -16.20 -12.22 5.75
N ALA A 54 -14.99 -11.72 5.48
CA ALA A 54 -14.00 -11.50 6.52
C ALA A 54 -14.55 -10.53 7.60
N ILE A 55 -14.18 -10.76 8.85
CA ILE A 55 -14.58 -9.91 9.99
C ILE A 55 -14.23 -8.43 9.80
N SER A 56 -13.13 -8.13 9.07
CA SER A 56 -12.73 -6.76 8.71
C SER A 56 -13.75 -6.10 7.77
N THR A 57 -14.29 -6.86 6.82
CA THR A 57 -15.34 -6.40 5.90
C THR A 57 -16.65 -6.14 6.64
N LEU A 58 -17.05 -7.06 7.53
CA LEU A 58 -18.25 -6.87 8.36
C LEU A 58 -18.13 -5.61 9.23
N LYS A 59 -16.97 -5.40 9.86
CA LYS A 59 -16.71 -4.18 10.64
C LYS A 59 -16.75 -2.91 9.80
N GLN A 60 -16.23 -2.94 8.60
CA GLN A 60 -16.26 -1.80 7.68
C GLN A 60 -17.71 -1.49 7.29
N ARG A 61 -18.55 -2.50 7.05
CA ARG A 61 -19.98 -2.33 6.79
C ARG A 61 -20.74 -1.78 7.98
N LEU A 62 -20.45 -2.26 9.20
CA LEU A 62 -21.00 -1.68 10.43
C LEU A 62 -20.63 -0.19 10.58
N ALA A 63 -19.38 0.18 10.28
CA ALA A 63 -18.96 1.57 10.34
C ALA A 63 -19.74 2.46 9.35
N ALA A 64 -20.05 1.92 8.16
CA ALA A 64 -20.88 2.62 7.18
C ALA A 64 -22.32 2.81 7.66
N LEU A 65 -22.94 1.74 8.21
CA LEU A 65 -24.30 1.80 8.79
C LEU A 65 -24.37 2.76 9.97
N ALA A 66 -23.39 2.72 10.87
CA ALA A 66 -23.28 3.69 11.97
C ALA A 66 -23.22 5.13 11.47
N GLN A 67 -22.33 5.40 10.51
CA GLN A 67 -22.19 6.74 9.94
C GLN A 67 -23.47 7.20 9.24
N TRP A 68 -24.15 6.32 8.52
CA TRP A 68 -25.42 6.66 7.87
C TRP A 68 -26.46 7.09 8.90
N HIS A 69 -26.68 6.29 9.96
CA HIS A 69 -27.65 6.61 11.02
C HIS A 69 -27.34 7.96 11.68
N ILE A 70 -26.08 8.16 12.10
CA ILE A 70 -25.65 9.41 12.74
C ILE A 70 -25.88 10.60 11.79
N THR A 71 -25.55 10.46 10.51
CA THR A 71 -25.69 11.55 9.53
C THR A 71 -27.18 11.89 9.28
N GLN A 72 -28.07 10.90 9.37
CA GLN A 72 -29.53 11.07 9.23
C GLN A 72 -30.23 11.46 10.54
N GLY A 73 -29.49 11.63 11.64
CA GLY A 73 -30.06 12.02 12.94
C GLY A 73 -30.65 10.86 13.75
N PHE A 74 -30.39 9.60 13.34
CA PHE A 74 -30.84 8.42 14.06
C PHE A 74 -29.79 7.93 15.06
N PRO A 75 -30.20 7.25 16.15
CA PRO A 75 -29.27 6.57 17.04
C PRO A 75 -28.42 5.53 16.30
N ASP A 76 -27.16 5.37 16.73
CA ASP A 76 -26.28 4.35 16.17
C ASP A 76 -26.64 2.93 16.65
N PRO A 77 -27.26 2.09 15.80
CA PRO A 77 -27.70 0.76 16.19
C PRO A 77 -26.55 -0.25 16.32
N THR A 78 -25.36 0.09 15.82
CA THR A 78 -24.20 -0.82 15.84
C THR A 78 -23.54 -0.91 17.22
N LYS A 79 -23.91 -0.01 18.14
CA LYS A 79 -23.39 0.01 19.51
C LYS A 79 -24.19 -0.81 20.51
N THR A 80 -25.27 -1.43 20.08
CA THR A 80 -26.11 -2.28 20.95
C THR A 80 -25.32 -3.48 21.46
N PRO A 81 -25.63 -3.98 22.69
CA PRO A 81 -24.95 -5.15 23.26
C PRO A 81 -25.00 -6.38 22.33
N ASN A 82 -26.15 -6.64 21.73
CA ASN A 82 -26.39 -7.77 20.81
C ASN A 82 -25.43 -7.75 19.61
N VAL A 83 -25.24 -6.60 18.99
CA VAL A 83 -24.31 -6.45 17.83
C VAL A 83 -22.87 -6.69 18.28
N ARG A 84 -22.44 -6.18 19.45
CA ARG A 84 -21.11 -6.44 19.99
C ARG A 84 -20.89 -7.93 20.28
N GLN A 85 -21.89 -8.57 20.88
CA GLN A 85 -21.87 -10.01 21.17
C GLN A 85 -21.80 -10.83 19.88
N MET A 86 -22.59 -10.45 18.85
CA MET A 86 -22.58 -11.11 17.56
C MET A 86 -21.21 -11.05 16.88
N ILE A 87 -20.56 -9.88 16.84
CA ILE A 87 -19.19 -9.73 16.31
C ILE A 87 -18.18 -10.58 17.08
N LYS A 88 -18.33 -10.71 18.41
CA LYS A 88 -17.49 -11.60 19.22
C LYS A 88 -17.70 -13.05 18.85
N GLY A 89 -18.98 -13.49 18.76
CA GLY A 89 -19.34 -14.85 18.36
C GLY A 89 -18.81 -15.22 16.97
N ILE A 90 -18.99 -14.36 15.97
CA ILE A 90 -18.45 -14.58 14.62
C ILE A 90 -16.94 -14.83 14.65
N ARG A 91 -16.17 -14.10 15.45
CA ARG A 91 -14.72 -14.31 15.56
C ARG A 91 -14.35 -15.68 16.15
N VAL A 92 -15.17 -16.19 17.05
CA VAL A 92 -14.93 -17.48 17.70
C VAL A 92 -15.31 -18.62 16.74
N VAL A 93 -16.46 -18.50 16.08
CA VAL A 93 -16.97 -19.53 15.16
C VAL A 93 -16.21 -19.58 13.84
N HIS A 94 -15.79 -18.40 13.33
CA HIS A 94 -15.06 -18.24 12.07
C HIS A 94 -13.69 -17.62 12.30
N PRO A 95 -12.72 -18.33 12.90
CA PRO A 95 -11.38 -17.84 13.08
C PRO A 95 -10.69 -17.70 11.72
N ALA A 96 -10.39 -16.49 11.32
CA ALA A 96 -9.71 -16.21 10.06
C ALA A 96 -8.24 -15.89 10.29
N GLN A 97 -7.36 -16.62 9.64
CA GLN A 97 -5.97 -16.19 9.52
C GLN A 97 -5.90 -14.99 8.58
N VAL A 98 -5.37 -13.88 9.09
CA VAL A 98 -5.12 -12.70 8.26
C VAL A 98 -3.98 -13.01 7.29
N LYS A 99 -4.31 -13.33 6.04
CA LYS A 99 -3.31 -13.46 4.97
C LYS A 99 -2.65 -12.08 4.77
N GLN A 100 -1.39 -11.98 5.13
CA GLN A 100 -0.60 -10.79 4.87
C GLN A 100 0.29 -11.04 3.67
N ALA A 101 0.42 -10.03 2.79
CA ALA A 101 1.39 -10.11 1.70
C ALA A 101 2.80 -10.32 2.26
N ALA A 102 3.61 -11.13 1.61
CA ALA A 102 4.99 -11.36 2.01
C ALA A 102 5.82 -10.06 1.95
N PRO A 103 6.80 -9.85 2.82
CA PRO A 103 7.76 -8.76 2.66
C PRO A 103 8.57 -9.00 1.38
N LEU A 104 8.81 -7.95 0.59
CA LEU A 104 9.72 -8.03 -0.53
C LEU A 104 11.16 -8.11 0.01
N LEU A 105 11.80 -9.24 -0.18
CA LEU A 105 13.19 -9.44 0.25
C LEU A 105 14.14 -8.57 -0.58
N LEU A 106 15.25 -8.10 0.02
CA LEU A 106 16.24 -7.29 -0.70
C LEU A 106 16.82 -8.05 -1.91
N THR A 107 17.06 -9.35 -1.78
CA THR A 107 17.54 -10.20 -2.87
C THR A 107 16.56 -10.27 -4.05
N HIS A 108 15.26 -10.32 -3.77
CA HIS A 108 14.23 -10.30 -4.82
C HIS A 108 14.06 -8.91 -5.44
N LEU A 109 14.21 -7.85 -4.63
CA LEU A 109 14.26 -6.48 -5.15
C LEU A 109 15.43 -6.32 -6.13
N GLU A 110 16.63 -6.78 -5.74
CA GLU A 110 17.84 -6.75 -6.57
C GLU A 110 17.67 -7.51 -7.87
N GLN A 111 17.15 -8.73 -7.82
CA GLN A 111 16.84 -9.55 -8.99
C GLN A 111 15.87 -8.84 -9.94
N ALA A 112 14.77 -8.30 -9.42
CA ALA A 112 13.78 -7.58 -10.21
C ALA A 112 14.36 -6.32 -10.86
N VAL A 113 15.16 -5.54 -10.12
CA VAL A 113 15.79 -4.33 -10.65
C VAL A 113 16.84 -4.67 -11.70
N LYS A 114 17.66 -5.69 -11.49
CA LYS A 114 18.65 -6.15 -12.46
C LYS A 114 17.98 -6.58 -13.77
N TRP A 115 16.89 -7.32 -13.69
CA TRP A 115 16.10 -7.69 -14.86
C TRP A 115 15.52 -6.47 -15.57
N LEU A 116 14.89 -5.53 -14.84
CA LEU A 116 14.31 -4.31 -15.41
C LEU A 116 15.36 -3.43 -16.11
N GLU A 117 16.55 -3.28 -15.51
CA GLU A 117 17.65 -2.50 -16.10
C GLU A 117 18.20 -3.16 -17.37
N ALA A 118 18.35 -4.47 -17.40
CA ALA A 118 18.77 -5.21 -18.58
C ALA A 118 17.78 -5.04 -19.73
N GLU A 119 16.48 -5.18 -19.46
CA GLU A 119 15.42 -4.97 -20.44
C GLU A 119 15.35 -3.52 -20.94
N ALA A 120 15.55 -2.54 -20.03
CA ALA A 120 15.61 -1.13 -20.42
C ALA A 120 16.80 -0.84 -21.33
N ALA A 121 17.98 -1.38 -21.05
CA ALA A 121 19.16 -1.24 -21.90
C ALA A 121 18.97 -1.91 -23.28
N ALA A 122 18.42 -3.11 -23.30
CA ALA A 122 18.10 -3.82 -24.54
C ALA A 122 17.05 -3.07 -25.38
N ALA A 123 16.04 -2.47 -24.72
CA ALA A 123 15.03 -1.65 -25.41
C ALA A 123 15.64 -0.38 -26.01
N LEU A 124 16.53 0.29 -25.29
CA LEU A 124 17.25 1.46 -25.78
C LEU A 124 18.06 1.13 -27.03
N ASN A 125 18.80 0.04 -27.01
CA ASN A 125 19.62 -0.40 -28.15
C ASN A 125 18.78 -0.75 -29.40
N ARG A 126 17.53 -1.19 -29.21
CA ARG A 126 16.60 -1.49 -30.34
C ARG A 126 15.75 -0.29 -30.77
N GLY A 127 15.86 0.86 -30.08
CA GLY A 127 14.98 2.02 -30.33
C GLY A 127 13.53 1.79 -29.86
N ASP A 128 13.27 0.81 -28.98
CA ASP A 128 11.94 0.54 -28.43
C ASP A 128 11.67 1.45 -27.22
N TYR A 129 11.33 2.69 -27.51
CA TYR A 129 11.03 3.69 -26.48
C TYR A 129 9.84 3.32 -25.56
N LYS A 130 8.88 2.58 -26.08
CA LYS A 130 7.75 2.11 -25.27
C LYS A 130 8.21 1.19 -24.15
N THR A 131 9.02 0.20 -24.49
CA THR A 131 9.57 -0.75 -23.51
C THR A 131 10.54 -0.05 -22.56
N LEU A 132 11.40 0.83 -23.09
CA LEU A 132 12.31 1.67 -22.30
C LEU A 132 11.55 2.47 -21.21
N LEU A 133 10.55 3.25 -21.60
CA LEU A 133 9.73 4.05 -20.67
C LEU A 133 9.05 3.17 -19.62
N ARG A 134 8.52 2.02 -20.01
CA ARG A 134 7.86 1.10 -19.10
C ARG A 134 8.83 0.58 -18.04
N HIS A 135 10.03 0.17 -18.43
CA HIS A 135 11.01 -0.41 -17.49
C HIS A 135 11.65 0.67 -16.63
N ARG A 136 12.05 1.83 -17.17
CA ARG A 136 12.57 2.95 -16.38
C ARG A 136 11.57 3.44 -15.32
N ARG A 137 10.28 3.57 -15.67
CA ARG A 137 9.23 3.85 -14.69
C ARG A 137 9.15 2.78 -13.62
N SER A 138 9.24 1.51 -14.00
CA SER A 138 9.14 0.38 -13.08
C SER A 138 10.30 0.34 -12.10
N VAL A 139 11.54 0.60 -12.54
CA VAL A 139 12.72 0.70 -11.67
C VAL A 139 12.51 1.80 -10.62
N ALA A 140 12.18 3.02 -11.05
CA ALA A 140 11.93 4.13 -10.14
C ALA A 140 10.80 3.82 -9.15
N MET A 141 9.70 3.24 -9.63
CA MET A 141 8.54 2.90 -8.81
C MET A 141 8.87 1.86 -7.74
N VAL A 142 9.60 0.81 -8.08
CA VAL A 142 9.95 -0.27 -7.14
C VAL A 142 10.99 0.21 -6.13
N LEU A 143 12.02 0.93 -6.56
CA LEU A 143 13.07 1.44 -5.67
C LEU A 143 12.56 2.53 -4.72
N ILE A 144 11.82 3.52 -5.21
CA ILE A 144 11.22 4.54 -4.35
C ILE A 144 10.20 3.92 -3.39
N GLY A 145 9.36 3.00 -3.91
CA GLY A 145 8.37 2.31 -3.10
C GLY A 145 8.98 1.47 -1.98
N PHE A 146 10.11 0.80 -2.23
CA PHE A 146 10.83 0.01 -1.25
C PHE A 146 11.56 0.91 -0.25
N TRP A 147 12.54 1.71 -0.70
CA TRP A 147 13.42 2.47 0.18
C TRP A 147 12.69 3.54 0.99
N ARG A 148 11.62 4.12 0.48
CA ARG A 148 10.79 5.06 1.24
C ARG A 148 9.64 4.38 1.99
N GLY A 149 9.34 3.15 1.65
CA GLY A 149 8.24 2.42 2.26
C GLY A 149 6.88 3.08 2.01
N PHE A 150 6.67 3.73 0.87
CA PHE A 150 5.42 4.39 0.55
C PHE A 150 4.25 3.40 0.44
N ARG A 151 3.05 3.85 0.83
CA ARG A 151 1.82 3.15 0.45
C ARG A 151 1.56 3.34 -1.04
N GLY A 152 0.86 2.39 -1.66
CA GLY A 152 0.55 2.47 -3.09
C GLY A 152 -0.18 3.76 -3.49
N ASP A 153 -1.05 4.28 -2.63
CA ASP A 153 -1.72 5.56 -2.84
C ASP A 153 -0.77 6.76 -2.72
N GLU A 154 0.16 6.73 -1.77
CA GLU A 154 1.20 7.77 -1.60
C GLU A 154 2.13 7.80 -2.81
N LEU A 155 2.59 6.62 -3.25
CA LEU A 155 3.46 6.47 -4.42
C LEU A 155 2.79 6.99 -5.70
N ALA A 156 1.52 6.67 -5.92
CA ALA A 156 0.76 7.12 -7.09
C ALA A 156 0.51 8.63 -7.12
N ARG A 157 0.57 9.31 -5.97
CA ARG A 157 0.32 10.76 -5.84
C ARG A 157 1.58 11.62 -5.84
N LEU A 158 2.77 11.03 -6.00
CA LEU A 158 3.99 11.82 -6.14
C LEU A 158 3.92 12.71 -7.38
N THR A 159 4.32 13.97 -7.23
CA THR A 159 4.38 14.93 -8.34
C THR A 159 5.80 15.47 -8.49
N VAL A 160 6.15 15.88 -9.70
CA VAL A 160 7.48 16.40 -10.02
C VAL A 160 7.75 17.68 -9.27
N GLU A 161 6.75 18.57 -9.16
CA GLU A 161 6.87 19.86 -8.48
C GLU A 161 7.14 19.71 -6.96
N ASN A 162 6.67 18.61 -6.38
CA ASN A 162 6.83 18.30 -4.97
C ASN A 162 7.98 17.32 -4.70
N THR A 163 8.85 17.11 -5.70
CA THR A 163 10.01 16.20 -5.59
C THR A 163 11.27 16.94 -5.95
N LYS A 164 12.27 16.91 -5.06
CA LYS A 164 13.60 17.45 -5.30
C LYS A 164 14.61 16.32 -5.19
N ALA A 165 15.38 16.07 -6.25
CA ALA A 165 16.38 15.01 -6.29
C ALA A 165 17.72 15.57 -6.75
N TYR A 166 18.78 15.24 -6.02
CA TYR A 166 20.15 15.61 -6.31
C TYR A 166 20.99 14.34 -6.36
N SER A 167 21.62 14.11 -7.52
CA SER A 167 22.47 12.93 -7.73
C SER A 167 23.60 12.90 -6.69
N GLY A 168 23.85 11.73 -6.13
CA GLY A 168 24.86 11.54 -5.07
C GLY A 168 24.47 12.05 -3.68
N GLU A 169 23.40 12.84 -3.53
CA GLU A 169 22.97 13.41 -2.25
C GLU A 169 21.72 12.72 -1.71
N GLY A 170 20.58 12.93 -2.39
CA GLY A 170 19.32 12.39 -1.92
C GLY A 170 18.10 12.87 -2.69
N ILE A 171 16.94 12.41 -2.24
CA ILE A 171 15.65 12.79 -2.79
C ILE A 171 14.68 13.16 -1.68
N THR A 172 13.98 14.27 -1.87
CA THR A 172 12.95 14.79 -0.96
C THR A 172 11.60 14.81 -1.67
N PHE A 173 10.58 14.28 -1.03
CA PHE A 173 9.20 14.26 -1.49
C PHE A 173 8.32 15.04 -0.52
N PHE A 174 7.49 15.94 -1.01
CA PHE A 174 6.42 16.54 -0.24
C PHE A 174 5.06 15.97 -0.67
N LEU A 175 4.31 15.42 0.29
CA LEU A 175 2.94 14.96 0.06
C LEU A 175 1.97 15.86 0.84
N PRO A 176 1.14 16.65 0.15
CA PRO A 176 0.16 17.52 0.80
C PRO A 176 -0.83 16.78 1.71
N HIS A 177 -1.08 15.50 1.42
CA HIS A 177 -1.98 14.67 2.20
C HIS A 177 -1.46 13.24 2.30
N THR A 178 -1.32 12.71 3.50
CA THR A 178 -1.02 11.30 3.74
C THR A 178 -2.11 10.63 4.58
N LYS A 179 -2.15 9.30 4.61
CA LYS A 179 -3.14 8.58 5.44
C LYS A 179 -2.96 8.85 6.95
N GLY A 180 -1.73 9.16 7.37
CA GLY A 180 -1.38 9.46 8.76
C GLY A 180 -1.53 10.94 9.14
N ASP A 181 -1.62 11.83 8.17
CA ASP A 181 -1.75 13.27 8.36
C ASP A 181 -3.24 13.60 8.62
N ARG A 182 -3.56 13.85 9.89
CA ARG A 182 -4.92 14.20 10.33
C ARG A 182 -5.17 15.72 10.31
N LEU A 183 -4.10 16.52 10.35
CA LEU A 183 -4.17 17.98 10.39
C LEU A 183 -4.11 18.60 9.00
N HIS A 184 -3.85 17.78 7.96
CA HIS A 184 -3.72 18.22 6.58
C HIS A 184 -2.59 19.25 6.35
N GLU A 185 -1.51 19.15 7.13
CA GLU A 185 -0.32 20.00 7.05
C GLU A 185 0.67 19.54 5.96
N GLY A 186 0.45 18.35 5.43
CA GLY A 186 1.37 17.69 4.53
C GLY A 186 2.53 16.99 5.28
N THR A 187 3.31 16.23 4.53
CA THR A 187 4.43 15.49 5.10
C THR A 187 5.60 15.48 4.11
N THR A 188 6.77 15.85 4.60
CA THR A 188 8.03 15.76 3.86
C THR A 188 8.71 14.46 4.18
N PHE A 189 9.21 13.79 3.13
CA PHE A 189 9.94 12.53 3.22
C PHE A 189 11.28 12.66 2.52
N GLN A 190 12.33 12.10 3.12
CA GLN A 190 13.70 12.15 2.59
C GLN A 190 14.29 10.76 2.49
N THR A 191 15.09 10.52 1.46
CA THR A 191 15.83 9.29 1.26
C THR A 191 17.20 9.65 0.72
N PRO A 192 18.30 9.17 1.31
CA PRO A 192 19.66 9.46 0.81
C PRO A 192 19.89 8.77 -0.54
N ALA A 193 20.87 9.25 -1.28
CA ALA A 193 21.43 8.50 -2.39
C ALA A 193 22.14 7.25 -1.87
N LEU A 194 22.06 6.16 -2.62
CA LEU A 194 22.61 4.85 -2.25
C LEU A 194 23.61 4.41 -3.33
N THR A 195 24.62 3.67 -2.92
CA THR A 195 25.64 3.12 -3.83
C THR A 195 25.09 2.02 -4.74
N MET A 196 24.06 1.30 -4.27
CA MET A 196 23.36 0.27 -5.04
C MET A 196 21.84 0.42 -4.88
N LEU A 197 21.10 0.04 -5.90
CA LEU A 197 19.63 0.13 -5.89
C LEU A 197 19.13 1.55 -5.53
N CYS A 198 19.81 2.56 -6.07
CA CYS A 198 19.61 3.96 -5.70
C CYS A 198 18.25 4.49 -6.19
N PRO A 199 17.35 4.91 -5.30
CA PRO A 199 16.07 5.48 -5.67
C PRO A 199 16.19 6.87 -6.31
N VAL A 200 17.29 7.58 -6.01
CA VAL A 200 17.57 8.93 -6.55
C VAL A 200 17.90 8.85 -8.03
N GLU A 201 18.88 8.02 -8.37
CA GLU A 201 19.28 7.81 -9.77
C GLU A 201 18.15 7.21 -10.61
N ALA A 202 17.39 6.27 -10.02
CA ALA A 202 16.22 5.70 -10.67
C ALA A 202 15.15 6.76 -10.97
N TYR A 203 14.90 7.69 -10.04
CA TYR A 203 13.99 8.81 -10.26
C TYR A 203 14.49 9.72 -11.38
N ILE A 204 15.75 10.18 -11.30
CA ILE A 204 16.36 11.10 -12.28
C ILE A 204 16.30 10.47 -13.67
N ASN A 205 16.74 9.22 -13.81
CA ASN A 205 16.70 8.48 -15.08
C ASN A 205 15.28 8.38 -15.63
N TRP A 206 14.30 8.12 -14.79
CA TRP A 206 12.90 8.04 -15.20
C TRP A 206 12.37 9.36 -15.73
N ILE A 207 12.48 10.45 -14.94
CA ILE A 207 11.93 11.75 -15.35
C ILE A 207 12.64 12.31 -16.59
N THR A 208 13.95 12.04 -16.75
CA THR A 208 14.73 12.47 -17.91
C THR A 208 14.27 11.75 -19.18
N VAL A 209 14.20 10.42 -19.16
CA VAL A 209 13.78 9.64 -20.33
C VAL A 209 12.32 9.91 -20.69
N ALA A 210 11.47 10.16 -19.69
CA ALA A 210 10.05 10.47 -19.90
C ALA A 210 9.77 11.96 -20.21
N GLY A 211 10.78 12.84 -20.16
CA GLY A 211 10.64 14.28 -20.40
C GLY A 211 9.69 14.97 -19.41
N LEU A 212 9.69 14.54 -18.12
CA LEU A 212 8.74 15.05 -17.13
C LEU A 212 9.29 16.29 -16.43
N SER A 213 8.61 17.42 -16.59
CA SER A 213 8.91 18.68 -15.90
C SER A 213 7.84 19.08 -14.87
N LYS A 214 6.64 18.49 -14.94
CA LYS A 214 5.51 18.80 -14.06
C LYS A 214 4.51 17.64 -13.97
N GLY A 215 3.62 17.71 -12.99
CA GLY A 215 2.51 16.77 -12.80
C GLY A 215 2.95 15.45 -12.16
N ALA A 216 2.18 14.39 -12.38
CA ALA A 216 2.43 13.10 -11.75
C ALA A 216 3.80 12.52 -12.12
N VAL A 217 4.55 12.02 -11.12
CA VAL A 217 5.80 11.30 -11.34
C VAL A 217 5.51 9.99 -12.07
N PHE A 218 4.57 9.20 -11.56
CA PHE A 218 4.21 7.93 -12.17
C PHE A 218 2.95 8.07 -13.00
N ARG A 219 3.13 8.33 -14.29
CA ARG A 219 2.05 8.48 -15.27
C ARG A 219 1.63 7.15 -15.88
N ARG A 220 0.41 7.10 -16.38
CA ARG A 220 -0.08 5.96 -17.16
C ARG A 220 0.63 5.91 -18.50
N LEU A 221 0.98 4.70 -18.92
CA LEU A 221 1.42 4.38 -20.27
C LEU A 221 0.33 3.53 -20.93
N ASP A 222 -0.06 3.93 -22.14
CA ASP A 222 -0.98 3.12 -22.94
C ASP A 222 -0.26 1.93 -23.61
N ARG A 223 -1.02 1.13 -24.34
CA ARG A 223 -0.48 -0.05 -25.04
C ARG A 223 0.52 0.30 -26.16
N TRP A 224 0.51 1.53 -26.64
CA TRP A 224 1.41 2.01 -27.67
C TRP A 224 2.65 2.73 -27.12
N GLY A 225 2.71 2.98 -25.84
CA GLY A 225 3.83 3.65 -25.18
C GLY A 225 3.61 5.15 -24.95
N ASN A 226 2.43 5.68 -25.28
CA ASN A 226 2.14 7.09 -25.04
C ASN A 226 1.96 7.35 -23.54
N LEU A 227 2.61 8.40 -23.08
CA LEU A 227 2.56 8.83 -21.70
C LEU A 227 1.38 9.78 -21.49
N ALA A 228 0.42 9.36 -20.66
CA ALA A 228 -0.72 10.20 -20.31
C ALA A 228 -0.34 11.23 -19.24
N ASP A 229 -1.06 12.36 -19.17
CA ASP A 229 -0.88 13.35 -18.08
C ASP A 229 -1.38 12.86 -16.71
N LYS A 230 -2.24 11.86 -16.71
CA LYS A 230 -2.84 11.32 -15.49
C LYS A 230 -1.91 10.34 -14.78
N ALA A 231 -1.90 10.42 -13.44
CA ALA A 231 -1.22 9.47 -12.59
C ALA A 231 -1.72 8.02 -12.81
N ILE A 232 -0.88 7.05 -12.49
CA ILE A 232 -1.31 5.66 -12.35
C ILE A 232 -2.36 5.55 -11.25
N GLN A 233 -3.31 4.64 -11.41
CA GLN A 233 -4.28 4.37 -10.36
C GLN A 233 -3.65 3.47 -9.28
N PRO A 234 -3.90 3.72 -7.98
CA PRO A 234 -3.33 2.89 -6.91
C PRO A 234 -3.61 1.40 -7.05
N HIS A 235 -4.78 1.03 -7.56
CA HIS A 235 -5.13 -0.38 -7.80
C HIS A 235 -4.35 -1.02 -8.96
N SER A 236 -3.78 -0.24 -9.88
CA SER A 236 -2.95 -0.73 -10.97
C SER A 236 -1.55 -1.15 -10.52
N LEU A 237 -1.10 -0.70 -9.33
CA LEU A 237 0.23 -1.04 -8.80
C LEU A 237 0.40 -2.54 -8.57
N ILE A 238 -0.62 -3.22 -8.04
CA ILE A 238 -0.54 -4.65 -7.74
C ILE A 238 -0.32 -5.49 -9.01
N PRO A 239 -1.15 -5.38 -10.06
CA PRO A 239 -0.90 -6.12 -11.30
C PRO A 239 0.41 -5.71 -11.99
N MET A 240 0.85 -4.45 -11.88
CA MET A 240 2.14 -4.02 -12.41
C MET A 240 3.31 -4.71 -11.68
N LEU A 241 3.31 -4.72 -10.35
CA LEU A 241 4.34 -5.37 -9.54
C LEU A 241 4.37 -6.88 -9.79
N ARG A 242 3.22 -7.55 -9.81
CA ARG A 242 3.15 -8.98 -10.10
C ARG A 242 3.73 -9.31 -11.46
N ARG A 243 3.41 -8.53 -12.49
CA ARG A 243 4.01 -8.72 -13.80
C ARG A 243 5.53 -8.58 -13.78
N ILE A 244 6.06 -7.53 -13.12
CA ILE A 244 7.51 -7.33 -12.98
C ILE A 244 8.17 -8.55 -12.31
N PHE A 245 7.60 -9.02 -11.20
CA PHE A 245 8.16 -10.14 -10.46
C PHE A 245 8.08 -11.45 -11.26
N LYS A 246 6.96 -11.71 -11.93
CA LYS A 246 6.82 -12.86 -12.82
C LYS A 246 7.86 -12.86 -13.94
N GLU A 247 7.99 -11.74 -14.63
CA GLU A 247 8.95 -11.59 -15.74
C GLU A 247 10.41 -11.68 -15.25
N ALA A 248 10.67 -11.30 -13.99
CA ALA A 248 11.96 -11.47 -13.32
C ALA A 248 12.18 -12.88 -12.70
N GLY A 249 11.26 -13.84 -12.92
CA GLY A 249 11.35 -15.19 -12.37
C GLY A 249 11.13 -15.31 -10.87
N LEU A 250 10.33 -14.40 -10.28
CA LEU A 250 10.00 -14.36 -8.86
C LEU A 250 8.54 -14.79 -8.61
N PRO A 251 8.22 -15.30 -7.41
CA PRO A 251 6.86 -15.75 -7.05
C PRO A 251 5.91 -14.55 -6.90
N GLU A 252 5.30 -14.12 -7.98
CA GLU A 252 4.51 -12.89 -8.08
C GLU A 252 3.26 -12.86 -7.19
N GLU A 253 2.67 -14.03 -6.91
CA GLU A 253 1.45 -14.18 -6.10
C GLU A 253 1.65 -13.79 -4.64
N LEU A 254 2.89 -13.85 -4.13
CA LEU A 254 3.24 -13.51 -2.75
C LEU A 254 3.22 -11.99 -2.52
N TYR A 255 3.32 -11.19 -3.59
CA TYR A 255 3.59 -9.77 -3.49
C TYR A 255 2.37 -8.88 -3.81
N SER A 256 2.34 -7.75 -3.13
CA SER A 256 1.37 -6.67 -3.29
C SER A 256 2.06 -5.31 -3.15
N ALA A 257 1.30 -4.21 -3.32
CA ALA A 257 1.83 -2.87 -3.07
C ALA A 257 2.34 -2.67 -1.62
N HIS A 258 1.85 -3.45 -0.66
CA HIS A 258 2.34 -3.43 0.73
C HIS A 258 3.66 -4.19 0.93
N SER A 259 4.04 -5.07 0.00
CA SER A 259 5.25 -5.89 0.11
C SER A 259 6.52 -5.06 0.08
N MET A 260 6.56 -3.98 -0.67
CA MET A 260 7.71 -3.05 -0.69
C MET A 260 7.90 -2.40 0.69
N ARG A 261 6.83 -1.85 1.27
CA ARG A 261 6.86 -1.22 2.59
C ARG A 261 7.20 -2.21 3.70
N ARG A 262 6.69 -3.44 3.61
CA ARG A 262 7.04 -4.53 4.52
C ARG A 262 8.50 -4.94 4.37
N GLY A 263 8.96 -5.07 3.12
CA GLY A 263 10.34 -5.43 2.80
C GLY A 263 11.33 -4.44 3.40
N PHE A 264 11.11 -3.15 3.20
CA PHE A 264 11.93 -2.12 3.83
C PHE A 264 11.92 -2.22 5.35
N ALA A 265 10.74 -2.36 5.97
CA ALA A 265 10.63 -2.43 7.41
C ALA A 265 11.34 -3.66 8.00
N THR A 266 11.20 -4.82 7.35
CA THR A 266 11.90 -6.05 7.73
C THR A 266 13.42 -5.89 7.57
N TRP A 267 13.86 -5.30 6.44
CA TRP A 267 15.27 -5.02 6.19
C TRP A 267 15.85 -4.05 7.22
N ALA A 268 15.17 -2.94 7.51
CA ALA A 268 15.62 -1.95 8.47
C ALA A 268 15.73 -2.53 9.88
N SER A 269 14.74 -3.31 10.30
CA SER A 269 14.78 -4.02 11.59
C SER A 269 15.96 -4.98 11.68
N ALA A 270 16.22 -5.76 10.62
CA ALA A 270 17.35 -6.67 10.55
C ALA A 270 18.72 -5.97 10.53
N ASN A 271 18.75 -4.70 10.09
CA ASN A 271 19.95 -3.85 10.05
C ASN A 271 20.06 -2.89 11.26
N GLY A 272 19.39 -3.20 12.37
CA GLY A 272 19.60 -2.52 13.65
C GLY A 272 18.87 -1.17 13.79
N TRP A 273 17.92 -0.85 12.91
CA TRP A 273 17.11 0.35 13.11
C TRP A 273 16.26 0.22 14.37
N ASP A 274 16.31 1.22 15.22
CA ASP A 274 15.40 1.29 16.35
C ASP A 274 13.96 1.55 15.88
N ILE A 275 13.00 1.13 16.70
CA ILE A 275 11.58 1.20 16.33
C ILE A 275 11.08 2.64 16.14
N LYS A 276 11.63 3.60 16.89
CA LYS A 276 11.26 5.02 16.81
C LYS A 276 11.76 5.61 15.49
N GLY A 277 13.01 5.34 15.13
CA GLY A 277 13.59 5.73 13.85
C GLY A 277 12.83 5.14 12.67
N LEU A 278 12.52 3.84 12.73
CA LEU A 278 11.73 3.16 11.72
C LEU A 278 10.32 3.76 11.58
N MET A 279 9.64 4.00 12.70
CA MET A 279 8.31 4.63 12.70
C MET A 279 8.34 6.03 12.10
N SER A 280 9.31 6.84 12.50
CA SER A 280 9.50 8.20 11.97
C SER A 280 9.78 8.18 10.48
N TYR A 281 10.71 7.36 10.06
CA TYR A 281 11.10 7.24 8.65
C TYR A 281 9.92 6.77 7.78
N VAL A 282 9.24 5.70 8.14
CA VAL A 282 8.12 5.14 7.36
C VAL A 282 6.81 5.94 7.53
N GLY A 283 6.75 6.85 8.51
CA GLY A 283 5.55 7.65 8.82
C GLY A 283 4.44 6.83 9.48
N TRP A 284 4.79 5.91 10.40
CA TRP A 284 3.83 5.22 11.24
C TRP A 284 3.51 6.02 12.50
N LYS A 285 2.21 6.21 12.77
CA LYS A 285 1.72 6.85 13.99
C LYS A 285 1.30 5.84 15.07
N ASP A 286 1.20 4.57 14.72
CA ASP A 286 0.75 3.48 15.58
C ASP A 286 1.85 2.43 15.77
N LEU A 287 2.24 2.21 17.02
CA LEU A 287 3.27 1.26 17.41
C LEU A 287 2.93 -0.18 17.00
N LYS A 288 1.63 -0.57 17.07
CA LYS A 288 1.19 -1.90 16.64
C LYS A 288 1.50 -2.16 15.17
N SER A 289 1.50 -1.12 14.35
CA SER A 289 1.88 -1.23 12.95
C SER A 289 3.36 -1.50 12.75
N ALA A 290 4.22 -0.95 13.59
CA ALA A 290 5.66 -1.16 13.54
C ALA A 290 6.07 -2.51 14.13
N LEU A 291 5.49 -2.90 15.27
CA LEU A 291 5.78 -4.16 15.95
C LEU A 291 5.51 -5.42 15.11
N ARG A 292 4.70 -5.32 14.06
CA ARG A 292 4.46 -6.43 13.12
C ARG A 292 5.69 -6.80 12.28
N TYR A 293 6.70 -5.95 12.27
CA TYR A 293 7.91 -6.09 11.45
C TYR A 293 9.17 -6.31 12.29
N VAL A 294 9.05 -6.19 13.61
CA VAL A 294 10.13 -6.54 14.53
C VAL A 294 10.08 -8.03 14.76
N ASP A 295 11.08 -8.72 14.24
CA ASP A 295 11.24 -10.15 14.48
C ASP A 295 11.79 -10.38 15.90
N ALA A 296 11.04 -11.10 16.71
CA ALA A 296 11.46 -11.43 18.07
C ALA A 296 12.80 -12.23 18.08
N SER A 297 13.11 -12.96 17.02
CA SER A 297 14.36 -13.72 16.90
C SER A 297 15.59 -12.81 16.84
N VAL A 298 15.47 -11.62 16.28
CA VAL A 298 16.56 -10.63 16.21
C VAL A 298 16.93 -10.12 17.63
N SER A 299 15.96 -10.14 18.56
CA SER A 299 16.16 -9.68 19.93
C SER A 299 17.06 -10.60 20.76
N PHE A 300 17.26 -11.85 20.35
CA PHE A 300 18.15 -12.80 21.03
C PHE A 300 19.61 -12.69 20.57
N GLY A 301 19.91 -11.89 19.53
CA GLY A 301 21.27 -11.67 19.05
C GLY A 301 22.05 -12.97 18.78
N GLY A 302 23.29 -13.04 19.28
CA GLY A 302 24.15 -14.20 19.12
C GLY A 302 23.77 -15.43 19.94
N ILE A 303 22.76 -15.34 20.81
CA ILE A 303 22.26 -16.46 21.64
C ILE A 303 21.18 -17.26 20.87
N ALA A 304 20.55 -16.65 19.86
CA ALA A 304 19.56 -17.35 19.04
C ALA A 304 20.24 -18.48 18.25
N LEU A 305 19.66 -19.68 18.27
CA LEU A 305 20.07 -20.77 17.41
C LEU A 305 19.89 -20.33 15.95
N ARG A 306 20.98 -20.26 15.21
CA ARG A 306 20.93 -20.04 13.77
C ARG A 306 20.25 -21.26 13.15
N SER A 307 19.11 -21.09 12.50
CA SER A 307 18.52 -22.15 11.71
C SER A 307 19.57 -22.64 10.72
N SER A 308 19.99 -23.91 10.86
CA SER A 308 20.86 -24.55 9.91
C SER A 308 20.20 -24.48 8.54
N ARG A 309 20.76 -23.67 7.65
CA ARG A 309 20.45 -23.77 6.23
C ARG A 309 20.84 -25.20 5.84
N HIS A 310 19.88 -25.99 5.38
CA HIS A 310 20.18 -27.26 4.72
C HIS A 310 21.11 -26.92 3.55
N VAL A 311 22.39 -27.16 3.78
CA VAL A 311 23.35 -27.40 2.71
C VAL A 311 23.01 -28.78 2.23
N SER A 312 22.23 -28.89 1.17
CA SER A 312 22.16 -30.14 0.40
C SER A 312 23.52 -30.33 -0.23
N GLY A 313 24.37 -31.04 0.47
CA GLY A 313 25.60 -31.56 -0.07
C GLY A 313 25.29 -32.55 -1.18
N SER A 314 25.63 -32.15 -2.40
CA SER A 314 25.86 -33.07 -3.49
C SER A 314 27.08 -33.95 -3.09
N GLY A 315 26.83 -35.17 -2.80
CA GLY A 315 27.83 -36.20 -2.58
C GLY A 315 27.72 -37.25 -3.67
N VAL A 316 28.78 -37.33 -4.50
CA VAL A 316 29.27 -38.45 -5.35
C VAL A 316 28.30 -38.98 -6.40
#